data_ec5405c5880b36b899334ce09bb80b8e
#
_entry.id   ec5405c5880b36b899334ce09bb80b8e
#
_cell.length_a   1.000
_cell.length_b   1.000
_cell.length_c   1.000
_cell.angle_alpha   90.00
_cell.angle_beta   90.00
_cell.angle_gamma   90.00
#
_symmetry.space_group_name_H-M   'P 1'
#
loop_
_entity.id
_entity.type
_entity.pdbx_description
1 polymer ?
#
loop_
_entity_poly.entity_id
_entity_poly.type
_entity_poly.pdbx_seq_one_letter_code
_entity_poly.pdbx_strand_id
1 'polypeptide(L)'
;MEKVIAPDHNVGALRYSQRPAFANLYAVAGRFISVETSALSLAETFRRYFAGWHVTPFEPANNAQPDAIILVHDHGDAPASPSHLEFFEVAQGGICHTDESNYFFESKGATVRANLGSPPVIEVWPGPSDRPLMPQLIFNAAMTAMRRCGLFELHAAGLRNQNGSGLLVIGPSGSGKSTLATQLAAAGWQYLSDDSLLLYDDGERVAAHALRRVFALHDKSFSVSGMADIDSLDTQAVPFDPFKKRFEPHAVFPDQFVQDCVPTSMFFSRLTQEPDSRAQRLSPGETMSRLIRMCPWACYDKPAAQSHLNLLARLARQASGFELLAGTDLFHDAEFASRFLLAQTGTNANQ
;
A
#
# COMPACT_ATOMS: atom_id res chain seq x y z
N MET A 1 31.37 -45.30 -19.69
CA MET A 1 31.73 -43.88 -19.84
C MET A 1 30.46 -43.13 -20.18
N GLU A 2 29.71 -42.74 -19.16
CA GLU A 2 28.50 -41.92 -19.30
C GLU A 2 28.91 -40.45 -19.40
N LYS A 3 28.44 -39.77 -20.45
CA LYS A 3 28.63 -38.35 -20.62
C LYS A 3 27.66 -37.62 -19.69
N VAL A 4 28.20 -37.01 -18.64
CA VAL A 4 27.49 -36.02 -17.84
C VAL A 4 27.26 -34.78 -18.71
N ILE A 5 26.01 -34.53 -19.07
CA ILE A 5 25.58 -33.30 -19.73
C ILE A 5 25.48 -32.23 -18.61
N ALA A 6 26.34 -31.22 -18.68
CA ALA A 6 26.25 -30.04 -17.81
C ALA A 6 24.97 -29.27 -18.12
N PRO A 7 24.26 -28.72 -17.13
CA PRO A 7 23.07 -27.89 -17.35
C PRO A 7 23.49 -26.57 -18.02
N ASP A 8 22.82 -26.28 -19.12
CA ASP A 8 22.97 -25.08 -19.92
C ASP A 8 22.47 -23.87 -19.11
N HIS A 9 23.40 -23.14 -18.47
CA HIS A 9 23.13 -21.88 -17.82
C HIS A 9 23.04 -20.74 -18.83
N ASN A 10 22.09 -20.81 -19.73
CA ASN A 10 21.74 -19.69 -20.58
C ASN A 10 20.42 -19.06 -20.06
N VAL A 11 20.50 -18.40 -18.91
CA VAL A 11 19.46 -17.47 -18.46
C VAL A 11 19.48 -16.33 -19.47
N GLY A 12 18.50 -16.33 -20.36
CA GLY A 12 18.40 -15.42 -21.49
C GLY A 12 18.52 -13.97 -21.04
N ALA A 13 19.61 -13.33 -21.43
CA ALA A 13 19.68 -11.88 -21.47
C ALA A 13 18.46 -11.40 -22.27
N LEU A 14 17.51 -10.77 -21.63
CA LEU A 14 16.39 -10.11 -22.27
C LEU A 14 16.96 -9.14 -23.30
N ARG A 15 16.89 -9.49 -24.56
CA ARG A 15 17.27 -8.61 -25.67
C ARG A 15 16.20 -7.53 -25.73
N TYR A 16 16.46 -6.38 -25.10
CA TYR A 16 15.75 -5.15 -25.41
C TYR A 16 15.89 -4.90 -26.91
N SER A 17 14.87 -5.15 -27.68
CA SER A 17 14.87 -4.88 -29.13
C SER A 17 14.97 -3.39 -29.43
N GLN A 18 14.66 -2.51 -28.46
CA GLN A 18 14.88 -1.07 -28.47
C GLN A 18 15.09 -0.59 -27.03
N ARG A 19 16.02 0.35 -26.82
CA ARG A 19 16.13 1.04 -25.52
C ARG A 19 14.86 1.85 -25.27
N PRO A 20 14.30 1.84 -24.04
CA PRO A 20 13.16 2.67 -23.69
C PRO A 20 13.50 4.15 -23.97
N ALA A 21 12.59 4.87 -24.63
CA ALA A 21 12.78 6.28 -24.92
C ALA A 21 12.61 7.15 -23.66
N PHE A 22 11.83 6.66 -22.70
CA PHE A 22 11.51 7.33 -21.45
C PHE A 22 11.81 6.38 -20.29
N ALA A 23 12.62 6.84 -19.34
CA ALA A 23 12.92 6.15 -18.09
C ALA A 23 12.79 7.18 -16.97
N ASN A 24 11.79 6.97 -16.09
CA ASN A 24 11.56 7.81 -14.92
C ASN A 24 11.87 7.00 -13.68
N LEU A 25 12.75 7.52 -12.84
CA LEU A 25 13.11 6.89 -11.57
C LEU A 25 12.32 7.53 -10.41
N TYR A 26 11.85 6.70 -9.51
CA TYR A 26 11.05 7.09 -8.36
C TYR A 26 11.65 6.52 -7.08
N ALA A 27 11.69 7.33 -6.03
CA ALA A 27 12.10 6.92 -4.69
C ALA A 27 10.87 6.69 -3.79
N VAL A 28 10.85 5.58 -3.06
CA VAL A 28 9.84 5.23 -2.07
C VAL A 28 10.44 4.36 -0.97
N ALA A 29 10.29 4.75 0.30
CA ALA A 29 10.81 4.02 1.46
C ALA A 29 12.29 3.56 1.28
N GLY A 30 13.15 4.43 0.73
CA GLY A 30 14.56 4.14 0.50
C GLY A 30 14.83 3.15 -0.65
N ARG A 31 13.85 2.83 -1.49
CA ARG A 31 13.98 2.00 -2.71
C ARG A 31 13.80 2.85 -3.95
N PHE A 32 14.39 2.42 -5.06
CA PHE A 32 14.31 3.07 -6.35
C PHE A 32 13.58 2.18 -7.36
N ILE A 33 12.50 2.68 -7.95
CA ILE A 33 11.71 1.98 -8.97
C ILE A 33 11.81 2.77 -10.27
N SER A 34 12.27 2.13 -11.35
CA SER A 34 12.25 2.71 -12.69
C SER A 34 10.93 2.37 -13.39
N VAL A 35 10.35 3.35 -14.09
CA VAL A 35 9.26 3.12 -15.05
C VAL A 35 9.79 3.44 -16.43
N GLU A 36 9.85 2.43 -17.29
CA GLU A 36 10.47 2.47 -18.59
C GLU A 36 9.46 2.16 -19.70
N THR A 37 9.42 2.99 -20.75
CA THR A 37 8.51 2.82 -21.90
C THR A 37 9.04 3.55 -23.12
N SER A 38 8.59 3.18 -24.33
CA SER A 38 8.85 3.94 -25.55
C SER A 38 7.78 5.02 -25.83
N ALA A 39 6.63 5.00 -25.12
CA ALA A 39 5.52 5.93 -25.34
C ALA A 39 5.44 7.01 -24.25
N LEU A 40 5.55 8.28 -24.63
CA LEU A 40 5.43 9.43 -23.73
C LEU A 40 4.11 9.45 -22.96
N SER A 41 2.99 9.10 -23.61
CA SER A 41 1.66 9.08 -23.01
C SER A 41 1.56 8.07 -21.85
N LEU A 42 2.24 6.92 -21.96
CA LEU A 42 2.29 5.93 -20.89
C LEU A 42 3.18 6.41 -19.74
N ALA A 43 4.34 7.00 -20.03
CA ALA A 43 5.20 7.60 -19.00
C ALA A 43 4.46 8.68 -18.21
N GLU A 44 3.72 9.57 -18.88
CA GLU A 44 2.91 10.59 -18.23
C GLU A 44 1.75 10.02 -17.42
N THR A 45 1.15 8.90 -17.86
CA THR A 45 0.06 8.25 -17.14
C THR A 45 0.56 7.70 -15.80
N PHE A 46 1.71 7.03 -15.77
CA PHE A 46 2.34 6.59 -14.53
C PHE A 46 2.72 7.79 -13.64
N ARG A 47 3.31 8.84 -14.21
CA ARG A 47 3.68 10.05 -13.47
C ARG A 47 2.47 10.69 -12.78
N ARG A 48 1.34 10.83 -13.47
CA ARG A 48 0.09 11.37 -12.89
C ARG A 48 -0.45 10.45 -11.78
N TYR A 49 -0.37 9.14 -11.97
CA TYR A 49 -0.84 8.19 -10.98
C TYR A 49 0.00 8.28 -9.69
N PHE A 50 1.33 8.32 -9.82
CA PHE A 50 2.24 8.41 -8.69
C PHE A 50 2.20 9.77 -7.99
N ALA A 51 1.73 10.83 -8.64
CA ALA A 51 1.53 12.13 -7.99
C ALA A 51 0.56 12.08 -6.78
N GLY A 52 -0.39 11.12 -6.77
CA GLY A 52 -1.28 10.86 -5.63
C GLY A 52 -0.64 10.05 -4.49
N TRP A 53 0.62 9.65 -4.61
CA TRP A 53 1.35 8.84 -3.63
C TRP A 53 2.56 9.59 -3.07
N HIS A 54 3.05 9.12 -1.92
CA HIS A 54 4.34 9.55 -1.37
C HIS A 54 5.51 8.83 -2.06
N VAL A 55 5.52 8.95 -3.38
CA VAL A 55 6.54 8.46 -4.29
C VAL A 55 7.16 9.68 -4.97
N THR A 56 8.45 9.88 -4.80
CA THR A 56 9.13 11.09 -5.26
C THR A 56 9.90 10.83 -6.55
N PRO A 57 9.69 11.61 -7.62
CA PRO A 57 10.58 11.58 -8.78
C PRO A 57 12.03 11.80 -8.34
N PHE A 58 12.93 10.98 -8.84
CA PHE A 58 14.34 11.01 -8.46
C PHE A 58 15.21 11.15 -9.71
N GLU A 59 16.07 12.15 -9.71
CA GLU A 59 17.10 12.30 -10.74
C GLU A 59 18.40 11.69 -10.18
N PRO A 60 18.89 10.58 -10.74
CA PRO A 60 20.07 9.94 -10.21
C PRO A 60 21.32 10.80 -10.43
N ALA A 61 21.93 11.25 -9.35
CA ALA A 61 23.31 11.68 -9.37
C ALA A 61 24.19 10.43 -9.55
N ASN A 62 24.68 10.18 -10.76
CA ASN A 62 25.59 9.07 -11.12
C ASN A 62 25.05 7.64 -10.90
N ASN A 63 24.58 7.00 -11.97
CA ASN A 63 24.39 5.54 -12.12
C ASN A 63 23.67 4.78 -10.99
N ALA A 64 22.73 5.40 -10.29
CA ALA A 64 21.89 4.66 -9.35
C ALA A 64 21.12 3.58 -10.11
N GLN A 65 21.35 2.33 -9.75
CA GLN A 65 20.62 1.19 -10.31
C GLN A 65 19.25 1.11 -9.62
N PRO A 66 18.15 0.89 -10.36
CA PRO A 66 16.85 0.67 -9.76
C PRO A 66 16.81 -0.66 -9.00
N ASP A 67 16.07 -0.69 -7.88
CA ASP A 67 15.77 -1.93 -7.15
C ASP A 67 14.73 -2.79 -7.89
N ALA A 68 13.86 -2.16 -8.71
CA ALA A 68 12.93 -2.84 -9.61
C ALA A 68 12.65 -1.97 -10.84
N ILE A 69 12.27 -2.63 -11.95
CA ILE A 69 11.92 -1.97 -13.21
C ILE A 69 10.48 -2.32 -13.58
N ILE A 70 9.66 -1.32 -13.85
CA ILE A 70 8.36 -1.47 -14.49
C ILE A 70 8.55 -1.14 -15.97
N LEU A 71 8.55 -2.17 -16.82
CA LEU A 71 8.67 -2.03 -18.26
C LEU A 71 7.29 -2.04 -18.91
N VAL A 72 6.87 -0.91 -19.44
CA VAL A 72 5.55 -0.76 -20.06
C VAL A 72 5.69 -0.83 -21.57
N HIS A 73 5.12 -1.90 -22.14
CA HIS A 73 5.10 -2.11 -23.59
C HIS A 73 4.03 -1.22 -24.23
N ASP A 74 4.36 -0.57 -25.32
CA ASP A 74 3.42 0.22 -26.12
C ASP A 74 2.80 -0.59 -27.28
N HIS A 75 3.46 -1.68 -27.67
CA HIS A 75 3.07 -2.59 -28.75
C HIS A 75 3.33 -4.04 -28.36
N GLY A 76 2.64 -4.92 -29.06
CA GLY A 76 2.81 -6.38 -28.95
C GLY A 76 1.75 -7.07 -28.09
N ASP A 77 1.58 -8.35 -28.37
CA ASP A 77 0.67 -9.19 -27.61
C ASP A 77 1.27 -9.57 -26.25
N ALA A 78 0.46 -9.52 -25.23
CA ALA A 78 0.84 -10.03 -23.91
C ALA A 78 1.08 -11.55 -24.00
N PRO A 79 2.10 -12.08 -23.31
CA PRO A 79 2.25 -13.51 -23.19
C PRO A 79 1.05 -14.12 -22.49
N ALA A 80 0.55 -15.23 -22.99
CA ALA A 80 -0.51 -15.96 -22.29
C ALA A 80 0.01 -16.50 -20.96
N SER A 81 -0.82 -16.41 -19.92
CA SER A 81 -0.50 -17.03 -18.63
C SER A 81 -0.46 -18.56 -18.79
N PRO A 82 0.54 -19.25 -18.23
CA PRO A 82 0.62 -20.70 -18.31
C PRO A 82 -0.58 -21.36 -17.61
N SER A 83 -1.25 -22.29 -18.30
CA SER A 83 -2.49 -22.93 -17.83
C SER A 83 -2.33 -23.82 -16.58
N HIS A 84 -1.09 -24.13 -16.18
CA HIS A 84 -0.81 -24.96 -15.00
C HIS A 84 -0.66 -24.15 -13.70
N LEU A 85 -0.67 -22.80 -13.79
CA LEU A 85 -0.57 -21.96 -12.60
C LEU A 85 -1.87 -21.97 -11.80
N GLU A 86 -1.74 -21.86 -10.48
CA GLU A 86 -2.88 -21.56 -9.63
C GLU A 86 -3.43 -20.15 -9.96
N PHE A 87 -4.73 -19.96 -9.84
CA PHE A 87 -5.33 -18.67 -10.12
C PHE A 87 -6.24 -18.21 -8.99
N PHE A 88 -6.34 -16.89 -8.84
CA PHE A 88 -7.17 -16.22 -7.86
C PHE A 88 -7.90 -15.04 -8.50
N GLU A 89 -9.21 -14.96 -8.29
CA GLU A 89 -9.97 -13.77 -8.67
C GLU A 89 -9.71 -12.64 -7.68
N VAL A 90 -9.43 -11.44 -8.20
CA VAL A 90 -9.20 -10.24 -7.39
C VAL A 90 -10.48 -9.43 -7.33
N ALA A 91 -10.88 -9.00 -6.13
CA ALA A 91 -12.15 -8.32 -5.88
C ALA A 91 -12.40 -7.07 -6.75
N GLN A 92 -11.35 -6.41 -7.24
CA GLN A 92 -11.45 -5.24 -8.11
C GLN A 92 -11.56 -5.59 -9.61
N GLY A 93 -11.69 -6.86 -9.96
CA GLY A 93 -11.81 -7.35 -11.34
C GLY A 93 -10.46 -7.59 -12.01
N GLY A 94 -10.04 -8.82 -11.98
CA GLY A 94 -8.82 -9.37 -12.59
C GLY A 94 -8.55 -10.75 -12.05
N ILE A 95 -7.62 -11.44 -12.66
CA ILE A 95 -7.21 -12.80 -12.30
C ILE A 95 -5.69 -12.80 -12.12
N CYS A 96 -5.24 -13.26 -10.96
CA CYS A 96 -3.83 -13.55 -10.71
C CYS A 96 -3.56 -15.02 -11.00
N HIS A 97 -2.52 -15.32 -11.77
CA HIS A 97 -1.96 -16.64 -11.97
C HIS A 97 -0.56 -16.69 -11.36
N THR A 98 -0.28 -17.68 -10.52
CA THR A 98 0.95 -17.68 -9.74
C THR A 98 1.42 -19.07 -9.36
N ASP A 99 2.74 -19.21 -9.20
CA ASP A 99 3.43 -20.29 -8.48
C ASP A 99 4.66 -19.70 -7.77
N GLU A 100 5.56 -20.54 -7.29
CA GLU A 100 6.79 -20.14 -6.59
C GLU A 100 7.71 -19.20 -7.41
N SER A 101 7.59 -19.23 -8.74
CA SER A 101 8.50 -18.54 -9.67
C SER A 101 7.81 -17.54 -10.59
N ASN A 102 6.49 -17.63 -10.72
CA ASN A 102 5.73 -16.89 -11.71
C ASN A 102 4.63 -16.05 -11.05
N TYR A 103 4.43 -14.87 -11.57
CA TYR A 103 3.31 -14.01 -11.25
C TYR A 103 2.80 -13.32 -12.52
N PHE A 104 1.50 -13.51 -12.77
CA PHE A 104 0.75 -12.84 -13.82
C PHE A 104 -0.51 -12.23 -13.23
N PHE A 105 -0.88 -11.07 -13.70
CA PHE A 105 -2.17 -10.47 -13.42
C PHE A 105 -2.82 -10.05 -14.73
N GLU A 106 -4.04 -10.49 -14.96
CA GLU A 106 -4.80 -10.19 -16.16
C GLU A 106 -6.08 -9.45 -15.82
N SER A 107 -6.40 -8.42 -16.59
CA SER A 107 -7.66 -7.69 -16.46
C SER A 107 -8.02 -7.03 -17.80
N LYS A 108 -9.19 -7.37 -18.35
CA LYS A 108 -9.76 -6.74 -19.55
C LYS A 108 -8.81 -6.69 -20.75
N GLY A 109 -8.00 -7.72 -20.95
CA GLY A 109 -7.03 -7.83 -22.04
C GLY A 109 -5.70 -7.14 -21.79
N ALA A 110 -5.50 -6.58 -20.61
CA ALA A 110 -4.23 -6.05 -20.14
C ALA A 110 -3.56 -7.05 -19.20
N THR A 111 -2.22 -7.09 -19.20
CA THR A 111 -1.44 -8.07 -18.43
C THR A 111 -0.28 -7.41 -17.69
N VAL A 112 -0.03 -7.88 -16.48
CA VAL A 112 1.21 -7.64 -15.72
C VAL A 112 1.89 -8.98 -15.52
N ARG A 113 3.20 -9.05 -15.83
CA ARG A 113 4.04 -10.21 -15.54
C ARG A 113 5.26 -9.76 -14.74
N ALA A 114 5.59 -10.47 -13.68
CA ALA A 114 6.83 -10.23 -12.96
C ALA A 114 7.82 -11.38 -13.16
N ASN A 115 9.07 -11.05 -13.41
CA ASN A 115 10.18 -12.01 -13.35
C ASN A 115 10.98 -11.85 -12.06
N LEU A 116 11.81 -12.85 -11.75
CA LEU A 116 12.65 -12.89 -10.55
C LEU A 116 14.11 -12.48 -10.84
N GLY A 117 14.34 -11.69 -11.89
CA GLY A 117 15.67 -11.16 -12.22
C GLY A 117 16.25 -10.24 -11.15
N SER A 118 17.47 -9.80 -11.32
CA SER A 118 18.12 -8.82 -10.46
C SER A 118 18.68 -7.67 -11.33
N PRO A 119 18.04 -6.49 -11.34
CA PRO A 119 16.77 -6.18 -10.66
C PRO A 119 15.57 -6.95 -11.24
N PRO A 120 14.49 -7.16 -10.46
CA PRO A 120 13.25 -7.73 -10.96
C PRO A 120 12.61 -6.78 -11.98
N VAL A 121 12.05 -7.36 -13.06
CA VAL A 121 11.36 -6.61 -14.11
C VAL A 121 9.87 -6.97 -14.07
N ILE A 122 9.03 -5.95 -13.95
CA ILE A 122 7.59 -6.04 -14.01
C ILE A 122 7.15 -5.52 -15.37
N GLU A 123 6.79 -6.44 -16.26
CA GLU A 123 6.34 -6.12 -17.60
C GLU A 123 4.85 -5.85 -17.61
N VAL A 124 4.45 -4.80 -18.30
CA VAL A 124 3.05 -4.35 -18.40
C VAL A 124 2.66 -4.25 -19.86
N TRP A 125 1.62 -4.98 -20.25
CA TRP A 125 0.95 -4.86 -21.55
C TRP A 125 -0.40 -4.19 -21.34
N PRO A 126 -0.61 -2.96 -21.85
CA PRO A 126 -1.83 -2.17 -21.57
C PRO A 126 -3.13 -2.74 -22.15
N GLY A 127 -3.02 -3.74 -23.02
CA GLY A 127 -4.16 -4.24 -23.79
C GLY A 127 -4.44 -3.42 -25.04
N PRO A 128 -5.66 -3.51 -25.62
CA PRO A 128 -6.00 -2.82 -26.85
C PRO A 128 -5.76 -1.31 -26.77
N SER A 129 -5.15 -0.74 -27.80
CA SER A 129 -4.71 0.66 -27.87
C SER A 129 -5.82 1.71 -27.83
N ASP A 130 -7.06 1.30 -28.01
CA ASP A 130 -8.26 2.14 -27.95
C ASP A 130 -8.74 2.42 -26.52
N ARG A 131 -8.10 1.82 -25.50
CA ARG A 131 -8.47 1.98 -24.09
C ARG A 131 -7.36 2.68 -23.31
N PRO A 132 -7.71 3.62 -22.42
CA PRO A 132 -6.72 4.19 -21.52
C PRO A 132 -6.20 3.12 -20.55
N LEU A 133 -4.92 3.24 -20.19
CA LEU A 133 -4.30 2.37 -19.18
C LEU A 133 -5.10 2.46 -17.86
N MET A 134 -5.60 1.33 -17.40
CA MET A 134 -6.48 1.31 -16.23
C MET A 134 -5.69 1.59 -14.93
N PRO A 135 -6.21 2.45 -14.03
CA PRO A 135 -5.58 2.70 -12.73
C PRO A 135 -5.25 1.44 -11.93
N GLN A 136 -6.08 0.40 -12.05
CA GLN A 136 -5.87 -0.88 -11.40
C GLN A 136 -4.66 -1.64 -11.94
N LEU A 137 -4.39 -1.56 -13.23
CA LEU A 137 -3.21 -2.19 -13.82
C LEU A 137 -1.94 -1.49 -13.35
N ILE A 138 -1.95 -0.14 -13.31
CA ILE A 138 -0.84 0.66 -12.77
C ILE A 138 -0.62 0.32 -11.30
N PHE A 139 -1.70 0.26 -10.52
CA PHE A 139 -1.63 -0.12 -9.10
C PHE A 139 -1.00 -1.50 -8.92
N ASN A 140 -1.48 -2.51 -9.67
CA ASN A 140 -0.94 -3.87 -9.59
C ASN A 140 0.54 -3.92 -9.97
N ALA A 141 0.94 -3.29 -11.06
CA ALA A 141 2.33 -3.23 -11.49
C ALA A 141 3.23 -2.56 -10.44
N ALA A 142 2.82 -1.41 -9.91
CA ALA A 142 3.55 -0.68 -8.90
C ALA A 142 3.68 -1.48 -7.59
N MET A 143 2.57 -2.06 -7.10
CA MET A 143 2.61 -2.90 -5.88
C MET A 143 3.45 -4.16 -6.09
N THR A 144 3.41 -4.76 -7.27
CA THR A 144 4.26 -5.91 -7.59
C THR A 144 5.74 -5.50 -7.55
N ALA A 145 6.13 -4.36 -8.15
CA ALA A 145 7.49 -3.83 -8.06
C ALA A 145 7.90 -3.59 -6.60
N MET A 146 7.03 -2.94 -5.81
CA MET A 146 7.28 -2.67 -4.39
C MET A 146 7.47 -3.97 -3.59
N ARG A 147 6.62 -4.99 -3.78
CA ARG A 147 6.79 -6.30 -3.11
C ARG A 147 8.11 -6.97 -3.46
N ARG A 148 8.60 -6.84 -4.70
CA ARG A 148 9.93 -7.36 -5.10
C ARG A 148 11.08 -6.62 -4.44
N CYS A 149 10.85 -5.37 -3.98
CA CYS A 149 11.81 -4.57 -3.22
C CYS A 149 11.67 -4.72 -1.70
N GLY A 150 10.79 -5.62 -1.22
CA GLY A 150 10.53 -5.82 0.22
C GLY A 150 9.63 -4.77 0.85
N LEU A 151 8.83 -4.05 0.04
CA LEU A 151 7.82 -3.09 0.48
C LEU A 151 6.43 -3.71 0.31
N PHE A 152 5.73 -3.97 1.41
CA PHE A 152 4.46 -4.71 1.39
C PHE A 152 3.29 -3.83 1.80
N GLU A 153 2.29 -3.74 0.94
CA GLU A 153 1.12 -2.93 1.19
C GLU A 153 0.27 -3.45 2.36
N LEU A 154 -0.22 -2.51 3.18
CA LEU A 154 -1.22 -2.74 4.20
C LEU A 154 -2.34 -1.70 4.07
N HIS A 155 -3.58 -2.17 3.96
CA HIS A 155 -4.76 -1.29 3.99
C HIS A 155 -5.06 -0.87 5.43
N ALA A 156 -4.43 0.22 5.85
CA ALA A 156 -4.50 0.75 7.20
C ALA A 156 -4.33 2.27 7.22
N ALA A 157 -4.87 2.91 8.25
CA ALA A 157 -4.42 4.24 8.63
C ALA A 157 -3.19 4.13 9.55
N GLY A 158 -2.23 5.03 9.35
CA GLY A 158 -1.01 5.12 10.15
C GLY A 158 -0.90 6.47 10.83
N LEU A 159 -0.61 6.46 12.12
CA LEU A 159 -0.44 7.63 12.95
C LEU A 159 0.76 7.49 13.88
N ARG A 160 1.25 8.61 14.36
CA ARG A 160 2.30 8.67 15.37
C ARG A 160 1.92 9.67 16.46
N ASN A 161 1.97 9.24 17.72
CA ASN A 161 1.66 10.13 18.83
C ASN A 161 2.86 11.06 19.13
N GLN A 162 2.65 12.02 20.02
CA GLN A 162 3.69 13.00 20.42
C GLN A 162 4.94 12.36 21.05
N ASN A 163 4.82 11.14 21.60
CA ASN A 163 5.96 10.39 22.16
C ASN A 163 6.71 9.56 21.09
N GLY A 164 6.34 9.70 19.81
CA GLY A 164 6.96 8.98 18.69
C GLY A 164 6.47 7.56 18.47
N SER A 165 5.49 7.06 19.26
CA SER A 165 4.94 5.71 19.11
C SER A 165 3.98 5.63 17.94
N GLY A 166 4.21 4.66 17.04
CA GLY A 166 3.36 4.41 15.87
C GLY A 166 2.12 3.60 16.23
N LEU A 167 0.99 3.96 15.64
CA LEU A 167 -0.29 3.29 15.77
C LEU A 167 -0.86 3.01 14.39
N LEU A 168 -1.34 1.78 14.18
CA LEU A 168 -2.04 1.40 12.95
C LEU A 168 -3.53 1.13 13.26
N VAL A 169 -4.43 1.71 12.47
CA VAL A 169 -5.85 1.37 12.47
C VAL A 169 -6.14 0.54 11.24
N ILE A 170 -6.49 -0.72 11.44
CA ILE A 170 -6.62 -1.74 10.40
C ILE A 170 -8.07 -2.20 10.32
N GLY A 171 -8.59 -2.44 9.12
CA GLY A 171 -9.94 -2.97 8.95
C GLY A 171 -10.44 -2.81 7.52
N PRO A 172 -11.57 -3.44 7.17
CA PRO A 172 -12.16 -3.34 5.84
C PRO A 172 -12.61 -1.91 5.51
N SER A 173 -13.01 -1.67 4.26
CA SER A 173 -13.64 -0.40 3.90
C SER A 173 -14.89 -0.17 4.76
N GLY A 174 -15.09 1.06 5.24
CA GLY A 174 -16.21 1.40 6.11
C GLY A 174 -16.04 1.06 7.60
N SER A 175 -14.85 0.60 8.04
CA SER A 175 -14.59 0.29 9.46
C SER A 175 -14.24 1.50 10.34
N GLY A 176 -14.30 2.73 9.80
CA GLY A 176 -14.03 3.95 10.54
C GLY A 176 -12.57 4.42 10.56
N LYS A 177 -11.65 3.75 9.84
CA LYS A 177 -10.21 4.08 9.83
C LYS A 177 -9.91 5.56 9.53
N SER A 178 -10.41 6.05 8.38
CA SER A 178 -10.16 7.42 7.95
C SER A 178 -10.75 8.45 8.90
N THR A 179 -11.96 8.17 9.44
CA THR A 179 -12.60 9.06 10.43
C THR A 179 -11.79 9.10 11.73
N LEU A 180 -11.34 7.94 12.22
CA LEU A 180 -10.52 7.86 13.42
C LEU A 180 -9.14 8.50 13.23
N ALA A 181 -8.53 8.31 12.05
CA ALA A 181 -7.28 8.99 11.71
C ALA A 181 -7.43 10.52 11.74
N THR A 182 -8.54 11.03 11.21
CA THR A 182 -8.87 12.46 11.25
C THR A 182 -9.07 12.96 12.66
N GLN A 183 -9.79 12.22 13.52
CA GLN A 183 -9.97 12.57 14.94
C GLN A 183 -8.62 12.64 15.67
N LEU A 184 -7.75 11.65 15.47
CA LEU A 184 -6.44 11.64 16.12
C LEU A 184 -5.55 12.77 15.61
N ALA A 185 -5.59 13.10 14.31
CA ALA A 185 -4.89 14.26 13.77
C ALA A 185 -5.42 15.57 14.39
N ALA A 186 -6.77 15.70 14.57
CA ALA A 186 -7.35 16.84 15.26
C ALA A 186 -6.93 16.95 16.75
N ALA A 187 -6.64 15.80 17.40
CA ALA A 187 -6.06 15.74 18.75
C ALA A 187 -4.52 15.94 18.76
N GLY A 188 -3.91 16.39 17.66
CA GLY A 188 -2.48 16.71 17.58
C GLY A 188 -1.57 15.53 17.29
N TRP A 189 -2.08 14.37 16.88
CA TRP A 189 -1.24 13.28 16.39
C TRP A 189 -0.69 13.60 15.01
N GLN A 190 0.49 13.09 14.71
CA GLN A 190 1.04 13.10 13.37
C GLN A 190 0.42 11.96 12.55
N TYR A 191 0.16 12.21 11.26
CA TYR A 191 -0.43 11.22 10.36
C TYR A 191 0.57 10.80 9.27
N LEU A 192 0.44 9.54 8.83
CA LEU A 192 1.10 8.99 7.64
C LEU A 192 0.12 8.96 6.46
N SER A 193 -0.94 8.18 6.62
CA SER A 193 -2.00 7.96 5.64
C SER A 193 -3.25 7.47 6.35
N ASP A 194 -4.44 7.68 5.75
CA ASP A 194 -5.71 7.17 6.28
C ASP A 194 -6.12 5.80 5.72
N ASP A 195 -5.43 5.33 4.65
CA ASP A 195 -5.92 4.19 3.87
C ASP A 195 -4.83 3.19 3.45
N SER A 196 -3.62 3.66 3.12
CA SER A 196 -2.59 2.80 2.50
C SER A 196 -1.20 3.10 3.01
N LEU A 197 -0.54 2.05 3.47
CA LEU A 197 0.81 2.06 3.98
C LEU A 197 1.66 1.01 3.28
N LEU A 198 2.98 1.19 3.29
CA LEU A 198 3.96 0.18 2.95
C LEU A 198 4.68 -0.26 4.23
N LEU A 199 4.64 -1.55 4.51
CA LEU A 199 5.43 -2.16 5.58
C LEU A 199 6.78 -2.58 5.02
N TYR A 200 7.85 -2.34 5.77
CA TYR A 200 9.20 -2.76 5.39
C TYR A 200 10.08 -3.06 6.61
N ASP A 201 11.17 -3.77 6.36
CA ASP A 201 12.20 -4.06 7.34
C ASP A 201 13.23 -2.91 7.32
N ASP A 202 13.37 -2.17 8.42
CA ASP A 202 14.39 -1.12 8.56
C ASP A 202 15.76 -1.66 9.00
N GLY A 203 15.87 -2.98 9.16
CA GLY A 203 17.06 -3.70 9.65
C GLY A 203 16.94 -4.12 11.13
N GLU A 204 16.21 -3.38 11.94
CA GLU A 204 15.96 -3.68 13.34
C GLU A 204 14.50 -4.03 13.60
N ARG A 205 13.59 -3.28 13.02
CA ARG A 205 12.15 -3.32 13.27
C ARG A 205 11.35 -3.32 11.98
N VAL A 206 10.07 -3.56 12.09
CA VAL A 206 9.12 -3.32 11.01
C VAL A 206 8.68 -1.87 11.09
N ALA A 207 8.91 -1.12 10.01
CA ALA A 207 8.44 0.25 9.86
C ALA A 207 7.25 0.31 8.90
N ALA A 208 6.44 1.36 9.01
CA ALA A 208 5.35 1.69 8.12
C ALA A 208 5.64 3.03 7.44
N HIS A 209 5.53 3.06 6.11
CA HIS A 209 5.74 4.23 5.27
C HIS A 209 4.41 4.69 4.67
N ALA A 210 4.19 6.00 4.61
CA ALA A 210 3.01 6.58 3.97
C ALA A 210 2.99 6.30 2.47
N LEU A 211 1.86 5.79 1.94
CA LEU A 211 1.74 5.58 0.50
C LEU A 211 0.84 6.64 -0.15
N ARG A 212 -0.39 6.84 0.34
CA ARG A 212 -1.32 7.82 -0.22
C ARG A 212 -1.20 9.19 0.43
N ARG A 213 -1.28 10.25 -0.41
CA ARG A 213 -1.21 11.64 0.03
C ARG A 213 -2.53 12.19 0.54
N VAL A 214 -3.63 11.73 -0.04
CA VAL A 214 -4.97 12.29 0.22
C VAL A 214 -5.74 11.42 1.22
N PHE A 215 -6.52 12.06 2.07
CA PHE A 215 -7.52 11.41 2.91
C PHE A 215 -8.86 11.32 2.16
N ALA A 216 -9.66 10.31 2.49
CA ALA A 216 -10.97 10.11 1.90
C ALA A 216 -12.02 9.86 2.98
N LEU A 217 -12.94 10.80 3.16
CA LEU A 217 -14.01 10.73 4.16
C LEU A 217 -15.39 10.72 3.51
N HIS A 218 -16.34 10.05 4.16
CA HIS A 218 -17.76 10.20 3.87
C HIS A 218 -18.27 11.57 4.34
N ASP A 219 -19.25 12.15 3.63
CA ASP A 219 -19.85 13.44 3.99
C ASP A 219 -20.29 13.50 5.47
N LYS A 220 -20.87 12.41 5.98
CA LYS A 220 -21.25 12.32 7.40
C LYS A 220 -20.05 12.37 8.37
N SER A 221 -18.89 11.88 7.96
CA SER A 221 -17.70 11.86 8.81
C SER A 221 -17.08 13.24 8.96
N PHE A 222 -17.26 14.11 7.99
CA PHE A 222 -16.78 15.49 8.08
C PHE A 222 -17.52 16.29 9.17
N SER A 223 -18.84 16.16 9.24
CA SER A 223 -19.63 16.88 10.26
C SER A 223 -19.32 16.39 11.68
N VAL A 224 -18.93 15.13 11.83
CA VAL A 224 -18.61 14.51 13.11
C VAL A 224 -17.18 14.83 13.58
N SER A 225 -16.23 14.99 12.64
CA SER A 225 -14.83 15.23 12.97
C SER A 225 -14.49 16.66 13.41
N GLY A 226 -15.52 17.52 13.59
CA GLY A 226 -15.30 18.91 14.00
C GLY A 226 -14.61 19.79 12.95
N MET A 227 -14.43 19.29 11.74
CA MET A 227 -13.95 20.05 10.60
C MET A 227 -15.11 20.91 10.07
N ALA A 228 -15.33 22.04 10.73
CA ALA A 228 -16.51 22.89 10.54
C ALA A 228 -16.59 23.55 9.15
N ASP A 229 -15.55 23.48 8.33
CA ASP A 229 -15.44 24.28 7.11
C ASP A 229 -15.02 23.46 5.88
N ILE A 230 -15.70 22.31 5.71
CA ILE A 230 -15.43 21.42 4.57
C ILE A 230 -15.71 22.09 3.22
N ASP A 231 -16.68 23.02 3.18
CA ASP A 231 -17.02 23.72 1.96
C ASP A 231 -15.92 24.68 1.50
N SER A 232 -14.97 25.01 2.39
CA SER A 232 -13.76 25.78 2.06
C SER A 232 -12.59 24.90 1.57
N LEU A 233 -12.65 23.57 1.75
CA LEU A 233 -11.61 22.67 1.31
C LEU A 233 -11.76 22.34 -0.19
N ASP A 234 -10.66 22.33 -0.90
CA ASP A 234 -10.62 21.80 -2.27
C ASP A 234 -10.79 20.27 -2.19
N THR A 235 -12.02 19.82 -2.37
CA THR A 235 -12.38 18.40 -2.28
C THR A 235 -12.63 17.82 -3.65
N GLN A 236 -12.18 16.58 -3.86
CA GLN A 236 -12.39 15.82 -5.09
C GLN A 236 -13.29 14.63 -4.82
N ALA A 237 -14.21 14.35 -5.75
CA ALA A 237 -15.03 13.15 -5.69
C ALA A 237 -14.16 11.88 -5.78
N VAL A 238 -14.52 10.85 -5.02
CA VAL A 238 -13.89 9.53 -5.12
C VAL A 238 -14.52 8.79 -6.30
N PRO A 239 -13.76 8.32 -7.30
CA PRO A 239 -14.30 7.47 -8.34
C PRO A 239 -15.00 6.25 -7.72
N PHE A 240 -16.24 5.96 -8.17
CA PHE A 240 -17.07 4.83 -7.72
C PHE A 240 -17.63 4.89 -6.29
N ASP A 241 -17.41 6.00 -5.54
CA ASP A 241 -18.04 6.23 -4.25
C ASP A 241 -18.47 7.71 -4.15
N PRO A 242 -19.70 8.06 -4.59
CA PRO A 242 -20.16 9.45 -4.64
C PRO A 242 -20.38 10.08 -3.25
N PHE A 243 -20.37 9.27 -2.19
CA PHE A 243 -20.52 9.73 -0.82
C PHE A 243 -19.19 10.03 -0.13
N LYS A 244 -18.06 9.77 -0.82
CA LYS A 244 -16.73 10.10 -0.32
C LYS A 244 -16.12 11.26 -1.07
N LYS A 245 -15.47 12.12 -0.32
CA LYS A 245 -14.65 13.22 -0.83
C LYS A 245 -13.20 13.02 -0.41
N ARG A 246 -12.29 13.32 -1.33
CA ARG A 246 -10.84 13.37 -1.06
C ARG A 246 -10.43 14.79 -0.75
N PHE A 247 -9.51 14.94 0.17
CA PHE A 247 -8.88 16.22 0.50
C PHE A 247 -7.41 16.03 0.86
N GLU A 248 -6.64 17.09 0.71
CA GLU A 248 -5.23 17.14 1.16
C GLU A 248 -5.19 17.37 2.67
N PRO A 249 -4.77 16.39 3.49
CA PRO A 249 -4.80 16.54 4.95
C PRO A 249 -3.88 17.65 5.45
N HIS A 250 -2.83 17.99 4.70
CA HIS A 250 -1.94 19.11 5.03
C HIS A 250 -2.66 20.47 5.09
N ALA A 251 -3.73 20.65 4.30
CA ALA A 251 -4.54 21.89 4.34
C ALA A 251 -5.32 22.04 5.65
N VAL A 252 -5.61 20.92 6.34
CA VAL A 252 -6.35 20.89 7.61
C VAL A 252 -5.42 20.74 8.80
N PHE A 253 -4.37 19.92 8.65
CA PHE A 253 -3.42 19.55 9.69
C PHE A 253 -1.99 19.90 9.23
N PRO A 254 -1.64 21.19 9.12
CA PRO A 254 -0.31 21.59 8.72
C PRO A 254 0.74 21.07 9.72
N ASP A 255 1.93 20.73 9.23
CA ASP A 255 3.08 20.27 10.01
C ASP A 255 2.90 18.95 10.80
N GLN A 256 1.78 18.24 10.58
CA GLN A 256 1.52 16.95 11.25
C GLN A 256 1.85 15.73 10.37
N PHE A 257 2.23 15.93 9.12
CA PHE A 257 2.63 14.82 8.26
C PHE A 257 3.97 14.23 8.69
N VAL A 258 4.02 12.89 8.77
CA VAL A 258 5.26 12.14 8.90
C VAL A 258 5.29 11.01 7.87
N GLN A 259 6.45 10.80 7.29
CA GLN A 259 6.62 9.84 6.22
C GLN A 259 6.66 8.40 6.73
N ASP A 260 7.25 8.20 7.92
CA ASP A 260 7.47 6.87 8.50
C ASP A 260 7.13 6.84 9.99
N CYS A 261 6.73 5.65 10.46
CA CYS A 261 6.69 5.34 11.88
C CYS A 261 7.05 3.88 12.13
N VAL A 262 7.43 3.58 13.38
CA VAL A 262 7.56 2.21 13.88
C VAL A 262 6.30 1.86 14.66
N PRO A 263 5.45 0.96 14.18
CA PRO A 263 4.23 0.58 14.88
C PRO A 263 4.53 -0.10 16.21
N THR A 264 3.92 0.40 17.28
CA THR A 264 3.93 -0.21 18.62
C THR A 264 2.56 -0.76 19.00
N SER A 265 1.51 -0.34 18.30
CA SER A 265 0.14 -0.81 18.51
C SER A 265 -0.64 -0.89 17.20
N MET A 266 -1.57 -1.85 17.15
CA MET A 266 -2.46 -2.11 16.02
C MET A 266 -3.88 -2.30 16.51
N PHE A 267 -4.82 -1.53 15.98
CA PHE A 267 -6.24 -1.62 16.30
C PHE A 267 -7.01 -2.13 15.09
N PHE A 268 -7.54 -3.35 15.20
CA PHE A 268 -8.41 -3.95 14.19
C PHE A 268 -9.83 -3.44 14.39
N SER A 269 -10.19 -2.40 13.66
CA SER A 269 -11.40 -1.63 13.85
C SER A 269 -12.61 -2.23 13.16
N ARG A 270 -13.72 -2.24 13.88
CA ARG A 270 -15.07 -2.53 13.39
C ARG A 270 -16.05 -1.55 14.02
N LEU A 271 -16.86 -0.89 13.19
CA LEU A 271 -17.92 -0.02 13.68
C LEU A 271 -19.02 -0.83 14.40
N THR A 272 -19.53 -0.26 15.49
CA THR A 272 -20.73 -0.73 16.17
C THR A 272 -21.77 0.40 16.20
N GLN A 273 -23.02 0.05 16.51
CA GLN A 273 -24.06 1.05 16.75
C GLN A 273 -24.15 1.45 18.24
N GLU A 274 -23.30 0.85 19.07
CA GLU A 274 -23.23 1.15 20.50
C GLU A 274 -22.62 2.54 20.71
N PRO A 275 -23.05 3.26 21.77
CA PRO A 275 -22.45 4.54 22.10
C PRO A 275 -20.98 4.39 22.56
N ASP A 276 -20.69 3.33 23.32
CA ASP A 276 -19.41 3.15 24.01
C ASP A 276 -18.49 2.21 23.22
N SER A 277 -17.26 2.65 23.04
CA SER A 277 -16.20 1.87 22.41
C SER A 277 -15.56 0.87 23.37
N ARG A 278 -15.08 -0.24 22.83
CA ARG A 278 -14.38 -1.27 23.59
C ARG A 278 -13.16 -1.73 22.82
N ALA A 279 -12.07 -1.97 23.54
CA ALA A 279 -10.88 -2.60 22.98
C ALA A 279 -10.50 -3.84 23.78
N GLN A 280 -10.15 -4.90 23.08
CA GLN A 280 -9.69 -6.13 23.67
C GLN A 280 -8.32 -6.49 23.11
N ARG A 281 -7.35 -6.75 23.99
CA ARG A 281 -6.01 -7.17 23.58
C ARG A 281 -6.06 -8.53 22.93
N LEU A 282 -5.33 -8.67 21.82
CA LEU A 282 -5.17 -9.90 21.04
C LEU A 282 -3.83 -10.57 21.38
N SER A 283 -3.80 -11.87 21.31
CA SER A 283 -2.54 -12.62 21.28
C SER A 283 -1.78 -12.34 19.96
N PRO A 284 -0.45 -12.59 19.91
CA PRO A 284 0.31 -12.45 18.65
C PRO A 284 -0.22 -13.36 17.53
N GLY A 285 -0.74 -14.55 17.85
CA GLY A 285 -1.34 -15.47 16.88
C GLY A 285 -2.64 -14.94 16.26
N GLU A 286 -3.52 -14.38 17.09
CA GLU A 286 -4.76 -13.72 16.62
C GLU A 286 -4.44 -12.49 15.80
N THR A 287 -3.47 -11.68 16.24
CA THR A 287 -2.97 -10.52 15.51
C THR A 287 -2.46 -10.91 14.12
N MET A 288 -1.61 -11.95 14.04
CA MET A 288 -1.10 -12.49 12.77
C MET A 288 -2.23 -12.97 11.86
N SER A 289 -3.19 -13.72 12.40
CA SER A 289 -4.36 -14.19 11.63
C SER A 289 -5.18 -13.05 11.04
N ARG A 290 -5.34 -11.94 11.77
CA ARG A 290 -6.06 -10.76 11.29
C ARG A 290 -5.25 -10.02 10.24
N LEU A 291 -3.93 -9.88 10.41
CA LEU A 291 -3.04 -9.26 9.42
C LEU A 291 -3.07 -10.00 8.08
N ILE A 292 -2.98 -11.33 8.09
CA ILE A 292 -3.05 -12.14 6.85
C ILE A 292 -4.35 -11.89 6.09
N ARG A 293 -5.49 -11.82 6.79
CA ARG A 293 -6.79 -11.54 6.16
C ARG A 293 -6.84 -10.15 5.50
N MET A 294 -6.09 -9.19 6.03
CA MET A 294 -6.02 -7.83 5.48
C MET A 294 -4.96 -7.66 4.40
N CYS A 295 -4.12 -8.68 4.20
CA CYS A 295 -3.03 -8.68 3.23
C CYS A 295 -3.17 -9.89 2.25
N PRO A 296 -4.22 -9.97 1.41
CA PRO A 296 -4.45 -11.11 0.53
C PRO A 296 -3.28 -11.36 -0.45
N TRP A 297 -2.54 -10.32 -0.79
CA TRP A 297 -1.34 -10.42 -1.62
C TRP A 297 -0.22 -11.27 -1.00
N ALA A 298 -0.23 -11.50 0.31
CA ALA A 298 0.64 -12.48 0.96
C ALA A 298 0.37 -13.93 0.49
N CYS A 299 -0.80 -14.16 -0.13
CA CYS A 299 -1.18 -15.45 -0.72
C CYS A 299 -1.18 -15.42 -2.25
N TYR A 300 -1.60 -14.31 -2.85
CA TYR A 300 -1.76 -14.19 -4.30
C TYR A 300 -0.44 -13.99 -5.05
N ASP A 301 0.55 -13.39 -4.42
CA ASP A 301 1.87 -13.17 -5.00
C ASP A 301 2.87 -14.16 -4.38
N LYS A 302 2.80 -15.44 -4.80
CA LYS A 302 3.59 -16.53 -4.21
C LYS A 302 5.09 -16.26 -4.20
N PRO A 303 5.72 -15.69 -5.25
CA PRO A 303 7.14 -15.37 -5.20
C PRO A 303 7.54 -14.39 -4.07
N ALA A 304 6.62 -13.55 -3.60
CA ALA A 304 6.85 -12.63 -2.49
C ALA A 304 6.27 -13.11 -1.15
N ALA A 305 5.48 -14.19 -1.15
CA ALA A 305 4.68 -14.65 -0.02
C ALA A 305 5.51 -14.89 1.25
N GLN A 306 6.62 -15.61 1.14
CA GLN A 306 7.45 -15.95 2.31
C GLN A 306 8.00 -14.70 3.00
N SER A 307 8.53 -13.74 2.24
CA SER A 307 9.06 -12.48 2.77
C SER A 307 7.96 -11.64 3.40
N HIS A 308 6.78 -11.56 2.75
CA HIS A 308 5.62 -10.85 3.27
C HIS A 308 5.13 -11.46 4.59
N LEU A 309 4.93 -12.77 4.65
CA LEU A 309 4.49 -13.47 5.86
C LEU A 309 5.50 -13.33 7.01
N ASN A 310 6.79 -13.39 6.72
CA ASN A 310 7.84 -13.17 7.72
C ASN A 310 7.77 -11.75 8.30
N LEU A 311 7.55 -10.74 7.46
CA LEU A 311 7.40 -9.35 7.90
C LEU A 311 6.15 -9.18 8.78
N LEU A 312 5.00 -9.73 8.37
CA LEU A 312 3.77 -9.70 9.18
C LEU A 312 3.94 -10.41 10.52
N ALA A 313 4.65 -11.55 10.56
CA ALA A 313 4.94 -12.26 11.81
C ALA A 313 5.87 -11.46 12.74
N ARG A 314 6.82 -10.71 12.19
CA ARG A 314 7.66 -9.77 12.98
C ARG A 314 6.80 -8.63 13.53
N LEU A 315 5.95 -8.02 12.70
CA LEU A 315 5.05 -6.95 13.12
C LEU A 315 4.11 -7.42 14.24
N ALA A 316 3.53 -8.63 14.12
CA ALA A 316 2.63 -9.19 15.13
C ALA A 316 3.31 -9.46 16.49
N ARG A 317 4.64 -9.64 16.50
CA ARG A 317 5.44 -9.76 17.74
C ARG A 317 5.91 -8.41 18.27
N GLN A 318 6.17 -7.45 17.36
CA GLN A 318 6.66 -6.13 17.69
C GLN A 318 5.59 -5.24 18.31
N ALA A 319 4.38 -5.25 17.75
CA ALA A 319 3.30 -4.34 18.09
C ALA A 319 2.16 -5.07 18.81
N SER A 320 1.60 -4.45 19.84
CA SER A 320 0.42 -4.97 20.54
C SER A 320 -0.82 -4.87 19.65
N GLY A 321 -1.50 -6.00 19.40
CA GLY A 321 -2.76 -6.05 18.67
C GLY A 321 -3.97 -5.89 19.57
N PHE A 322 -4.99 -5.18 19.10
CA PHE A 322 -6.26 -4.99 19.77
C PHE A 322 -7.43 -5.17 18.79
N GLU A 323 -8.47 -5.86 19.19
CA GLU A 323 -9.77 -5.73 18.54
C GLU A 323 -10.42 -4.44 19.03
N LEU A 324 -10.85 -3.57 18.12
CA LEU A 324 -11.53 -2.32 18.42
C LEU A 324 -12.98 -2.38 17.94
N LEU A 325 -13.92 -2.42 18.87
CA LEU A 325 -15.32 -2.18 18.62
C LEU A 325 -15.55 -0.68 18.79
N ALA A 326 -15.54 0.04 17.66
CA ALA A 326 -15.64 1.49 17.64
C ALA A 326 -17.09 1.94 17.75
N GLY A 327 -17.45 2.50 18.89
CA GLY A 327 -18.72 3.16 19.16
C GLY A 327 -18.72 4.59 18.64
N THR A 328 -19.84 5.29 18.86
CA THR A 328 -19.97 6.67 18.37
C THR A 328 -19.11 7.67 19.14
N ASP A 329 -18.74 7.36 20.39
CA ASP A 329 -17.88 8.17 21.26
C ASP A 329 -16.51 8.49 20.66
N LEU A 330 -15.89 7.54 19.94
CA LEU A 330 -14.59 7.74 19.27
C LEU A 330 -14.64 8.73 18.10
N PHE A 331 -15.79 9.08 17.61
CA PHE A 331 -15.93 9.92 16.42
C PHE A 331 -16.43 11.33 16.73
N HIS A 332 -16.90 11.59 17.96
CA HIS A 332 -17.44 12.88 18.37
C HIS A 332 -16.49 13.75 19.19
N ASP A 333 -15.45 13.15 19.77
CA ASP A 333 -14.48 13.84 20.63
C ASP A 333 -13.05 13.35 20.33
N ALA A 334 -12.26 14.19 19.69
CA ALA A 334 -10.89 13.90 19.28
C ALA A 334 -9.99 13.60 20.50
N GLU A 335 -10.15 14.37 21.59
CA GLU A 335 -9.40 14.19 22.82
C GLU A 335 -9.78 12.89 23.53
N PHE A 336 -11.07 12.54 23.52
CA PHE A 336 -11.52 11.26 24.03
C PHE A 336 -10.92 10.11 23.22
N ALA A 337 -10.98 10.16 21.89
CA ALA A 337 -10.40 9.13 21.00
C ALA A 337 -8.92 8.92 21.29
N SER A 338 -8.14 10.02 21.42
CA SER A 338 -6.74 9.98 21.77
C SER A 338 -6.49 9.30 23.12
N ARG A 339 -7.17 9.77 24.18
CA ARG A 339 -7.02 9.20 25.53
C ARG A 339 -7.44 7.73 25.58
N PHE A 340 -8.54 7.37 24.92
CA PHE A 340 -9.03 5.99 24.88
C PHE A 340 -7.99 5.04 24.30
N LEU A 341 -7.40 5.37 23.14
CA LEU A 341 -6.42 4.51 22.49
C LEU A 341 -5.09 4.45 23.26
N LEU A 342 -4.63 5.58 23.81
CA LEU A 342 -3.43 5.62 24.67
C LEU A 342 -3.58 4.76 25.93
N ALA A 343 -4.75 4.76 26.56
CA ALA A 343 -5.03 3.95 27.75
C ALA A 343 -4.90 2.43 27.46
N GLN A 344 -5.23 1.98 26.24
CA GLN A 344 -5.09 0.56 25.86
C GLN A 344 -3.62 0.17 25.68
N THR A 345 -2.76 1.10 25.26
CA THR A 345 -1.36 0.81 24.97
C THR A 345 -0.44 0.85 26.18
N GLY A 346 -0.96 1.20 27.37
CA GLY A 346 -0.18 1.33 28.60
C GLY A 346 0.72 2.57 28.64
N THR A 347 0.63 3.43 27.64
CA THR A 347 1.30 4.74 27.61
C THR A 347 0.41 5.76 28.31
N ASN A 348 0.39 5.73 29.65
CA ASN A 348 -0.25 6.80 30.41
C ASN A 348 0.38 8.14 30.05
N ALA A 349 -0.46 9.14 29.75
CA ALA A 349 -0.09 10.53 29.50
C ALA A 349 0.35 11.24 30.81
N ASN A 350 1.33 10.66 31.52
CA ASN A 350 1.94 11.25 32.72
C ASN A 350 3.43 10.92 32.70
N GLN A 351 4.17 11.66 31.90
CA GLN A 351 5.56 12.07 32.19
C GLN A 351 5.84 13.40 31.50
#